data_3cb216b79d03005dc4228037cec5ce1c
#
_entry.id   3cb216b79d03005dc4228037cec5ce1c
#
_cell.length_a   1.000
_cell.length_b   1.000
_cell.length_c   1.000
_cell.angle_alpha   90.00
_cell.angle_beta   90.00
_cell.angle_gamma   90.00
#
_symmetry.space_group_name_H-M   'P 1'
#
loop_
_entity.id
_entity.type
_entity.pdbx_description
1 polymer ?
#
loop_
_entity_poly.entity_id
_entity_poly.type
_entity_poly.pdbx_seq_one_letter_code
_entity_poly.pdbx_strand_id
1 'polypeptide(L)'
;EDVIARAGIENYTIKELKLSGADKIIMFLVNPIVSGLLIMLIIGGIYFELQSPGVGFPLAAAVLAALLYFAPLYLEGVAANWHLMIFILGIILVAVEIFALPGFGVTGVLGIIGIVTGLAFVMIDKIVFRFGPSGDGVREVVAAFAIVALAAIISFILSLWLSRKLFSPNRLFGSLALETSVNTADGFVSFDTKKLASLVGSNGKAHTVLKPSGKVIIGGDIYPAVAETGFITKGTEITVRREEQGQLYVVPADKS
;
A
#
# COMPACT_ATOMS: atom_id res chain seq x y z
N GLU A 1 -38.74 -3.07 41.31
CA GLU A 1 -39.60 -3.38 42.48
C GLU A 1 -40.98 -3.91 42.02
N ASP A 2 -41.63 -3.31 41.04
CA ASP A 2 -42.97 -3.70 40.55
C ASP A 2 -43.01 -5.11 39.92
N VAL A 3 -41.92 -5.54 39.26
CA VAL A 3 -41.83 -6.87 38.65
C VAL A 3 -41.64 -7.96 39.70
N ILE A 4 -40.90 -7.68 40.76
CA ILE A 4 -40.64 -8.61 41.86
C ILE A 4 -41.86 -8.80 42.72
N ALA A 5 -42.63 -7.71 42.98
CA ALA A 5 -43.90 -7.77 43.69
C ALA A 5 -44.95 -8.59 42.90
N ARG A 6 -45.02 -8.50 41.58
CA ARG A 6 -45.89 -9.32 40.72
C ARG A 6 -45.48 -10.80 40.65
N ALA A 7 -44.16 -11.08 40.85
CA ALA A 7 -43.66 -12.45 40.86
C ALA A 7 -43.86 -13.18 42.20
N GLY A 8 -44.37 -12.51 43.24
CA GLY A 8 -44.63 -13.12 44.56
C GLY A 8 -43.39 -13.52 45.34
N ILE A 9 -42.25 -12.87 45.05
CA ILE A 9 -40.97 -13.16 45.71
C ILE A 9 -40.84 -12.31 46.96
N GLU A 10 -41.03 -12.91 48.14
CA GLU A 10 -41.05 -12.21 49.43
C GLU A 10 -39.63 -11.95 50.01
N ASN A 11 -38.64 -12.80 49.67
CA ASN A 11 -37.28 -12.67 50.16
C ASN A 11 -36.29 -12.47 49.00
N TYR A 12 -35.92 -11.24 48.71
CA TYR A 12 -34.91 -10.93 47.71
C TYR A 12 -33.88 -9.92 48.24
N THR A 13 -32.67 -10.05 47.77
CA THR A 13 -31.60 -9.08 48.01
C THR A 13 -31.22 -8.42 46.68
N ILE A 14 -31.46 -7.11 46.57
CA ILE A 14 -31.04 -6.36 45.40
C ILE A 14 -29.51 -6.15 45.51
N LYS A 15 -28.76 -6.81 44.66
CA LYS A 15 -27.32 -6.61 44.55
C LYS A 15 -27.07 -5.73 43.33
N GLU A 16 -26.71 -4.48 43.58
CA GLU A 16 -26.24 -3.60 42.48
C GLU A 16 -24.95 -4.16 41.88
N LEU A 17 -25.01 -4.58 40.62
CA LEU A 17 -23.84 -4.94 39.84
C LEU A 17 -23.11 -3.64 39.45
N LYS A 18 -22.07 -3.29 40.20
CA LYS A 18 -21.18 -2.20 39.80
C LYS A 18 -20.28 -2.73 38.68
N LEU A 19 -20.36 -2.04 37.52
CA LEU A 19 -19.46 -2.33 36.40
C LEU A 19 -18.01 -2.17 36.82
N SER A 20 -17.21 -3.21 36.62
CA SER A 20 -15.76 -3.18 36.79
C SER A 20 -15.13 -2.21 35.76
N GLY A 21 -13.92 -1.78 36.02
CA GLY A 21 -13.15 -1.01 35.04
C GLY A 21 -12.96 -1.77 33.70
N ALA A 22 -12.78 -3.10 33.78
CA ALA A 22 -12.69 -3.97 32.62
C ALA A 22 -14.01 -3.97 31.80
N ASP A 23 -15.17 -4.06 32.47
CA ASP A 23 -16.47 -4.05 31.80
C ASP A 23 -16.70 -2.76 31.01
N LYS A 24 -16.24 -1.62 31.57
CA LYS A 24 -16.36 -0.32 30.88
C LYS A 24 -15.49 -0.28 29.61
N ILE A 25 -14.29 -0.82 29.67
CA ILE A 25 -13.38 -0.91 28.50
C ILE A 25 -14.00 -1.83 27.45
N ILE A 26 -14.48 -2.99 27.85
CA ILE A 26 -15.15 -3.93 26.94
C ILE A 26 -16.35 -3.26 26.27
N MET A 27 -17.22 -2.61 27.07
CA MET A 27 -18.38 -1.88 26.54
C MET A 27 -18.01 -0.79 25.55
N PHE A 28 -16.91 -0.08 25.76
CA PHE A 28 -16.40 0.90 24.83
C PHE A 28 -15.90 0.26 23.53
N LEU A 29 -15.09 -0.80 23.61
CA LEU A 29 -14.53 -1.49 22.43
C LEU A 29 -15.59 -2.22 21.60
N VAL A 30 -16.67 -2.70 22.23
CA VAL A 30 -17.80 -3.38 21.58
C VAL A 30 -18.77 -2.40 20.90
N ASN A 31 -18.66 -1.10 21.19
CA ASN A 31 -19.51 -0.10 20.55
C ASN A 31 -19.34 -0.15 19.01
N PRO A 32 -20.43 -0.21 18.22
CA PRO A 32 -20.33 -0.34 16.75
C PRO A 32 -19.50 0.75 16.06
N ILE A 33 -19.56 1.99 16.56
CA ILE A 33 -18.77 3.10 16.01
C ILE A 33 -17.29 2.89 16.27
N VAL A 34 -16.93 2.50 17.50
CA VAL A 34 -15.53 2.23 17.90
C VAL A 34 -15.00 1.01 17.15
N SER A 35 -15.80 -0.06 17.05
CA SER A 35 -15.48 -1.24 16.25
C SER A 35 -15.24 -0.88 14.78
N GLY A 36 -16.10 -0.05 14.19
CA GLY A 36 -15.96 0.44 12.82
C GLY A 36 -14.68 1.25 12.61
N LEU A 37 -14.31 2.11 13.57
CA LEU A 37 -13.05 2.85 13.54
C LEU A 37 -11.82 1.93 13.66
N LEU A 38 -11.88 0.92 14.53
CA LEU A 38 -10.81 -0.06 14.66
C LEU A 38 -10.65 -0.87 13.37
N ILE A 39 -11.75 -1.33 12.77
CA ILE A 39 -11.73 -2.02 11.48
C ILE A 39 -11.13 -1.12 10.39
N MET A 40 -11.50 0.16 10.37
CA MET A 40 -10.94 1.12 9.43
C MET A 40 -9.42 1.28 9.60
N LEU A 41 -8.91 1.31 10.83
CA LEU A 41 -7.48 1.35 11.11
C LEU A 41 -6.77 0.05 10.72
N ILE A 42 -7.40 -1.11 10.95
CA ILE A 42 -6.84 -2.42 10.57
C ILE A 42 -6.68 -2.49 9.04
N ILE A 43 -7.78 -2.32 8.31
CA ILE A 43 -7.77 -2.43 6.84
C ILE A 43 -6.91 -1.32 6.22
N GLY A 44 -7.09 -0.08 6.68
CA GLY A 44 -6.36 1.07 6.17
C GLY A 44 -4.86 0.99 6.41
N GLY A 45 -4.44 0.55 7.59
CA GLY A 45 -3.03 0.41 7.93
C GLY A 45 -2.34 -0.72 7.16
N ILE A 46 -3.01 -1.88 7.02
CA ILE A 46 -2.50 -2.99 6.19
C ILE A 46 -2.39 -2.53 4.73
N TYR A 47 -3.46 -1.93 4.17
CA TYR A 47 -3.48 -1.48 2.78
C TYR A 47 -2.41 -0.40 2.52
N PHE A 48 -2.24 0.54 3.44
CA PHE A 48 -1.24 1.60 3.32
C PHE A 48 0.19 1.04 3.30
N GLU A 49 0.49 0.08 4.19
CA GLU A 49 1.80 -0.59 4.21
C GLU A 49 2.05 -1.39 2.94
N LEU A 50 1.03 -2.07 2.38
CA LEU A 50 1.14 -2.78 1.11
C LEU A 50 1.39 -1.82 -0.08
N GLN A 51 0.83 -0.62 -0.03
CA GLN A 51 1.02 0.42 -1.06
C GLN A 51 2.39 1.10 -0.94
N SER A 52 2.91 1.24 0.27
CA SER A 52 4.15 1.96 0.58
C SER A 52 5.01 1.16 1.55
N PRO A 53 5.58 0.03 1.09
CA PRO A 53 6.31 -0.89 1.96
C PRO A 53 7.53 -0.21 2.60
N GLY A 54 7.72 -0.46 3.91
CA GLY A 54 8.86 0.03 4.68
C GLY A 54 8.57 1.26 5.54
N VAL A 55 7.36 1.82 5.51
CA VAL A 55 6.96 2.91 6.43
C VAL A 55 6.82 2.38 7.86
N GLY A 56 6.25 1.18 8.04
CA GLY A 56 6.13 0.44 9.30
C GLY A 56 5.09 0.99 10.28
N PHE A 57 4.92 2.29 10.37
CA PHE A 57 3.96 2.92 11.30
C PHE A 57 2.50 2.53 11.01
N PRO A 58 2.01 2.52 9.76
CA PRO A 58 0.63 2.12 9.47
C PRO A 58 0.35 0.67 9.84
N LEU A 59 1.31 -0.22 9.62
CA LEU A 59 1.20 -1.63 10.01
C LEU A 59 1.17 -1.77 11.54
N ALA A 60 2.02 -1.04 12.27
CA ALA A 60 2.01 -1.04 13.73
C ALA A 60 0.67 -0.56 14.29
N ALA A 61 0.09 0.50 13.72
CA ALA A 61 -1.24 1.00 14.08
C ALA A 61 -2.34 -0.05 13.78
N ALA A 62 -2.27 -0.75 12.64
CA ALA A 62 -3.19 -1.82 12.28
C ALA A 62 -3.12 -3.00 13.27
N VAL A 63 -1.91 -3.41 13.66
CA VAL A 63 -1.72 -4.49 14.66
C VAL A 63 -2.28 -4.07 16.01
N LEU A 64 -2.02 -2.86 16.48
CA LEU A 64 -2.59 -2.36 17.72
C LEU A 64 -4.12 -2.30 17.67
N ALA A 65 -4.67 -1.81 16.57
CA ALA A 65 -6.12 -1.78 16.36
C ALA A 65 -6.73 -3.20 16.34
N ALA A 66 -6.05 -4.18 15.72
CA ALA A 66 -6.48 -5.57 15.72
C ALA A 66 -6.46 -6.17 17.14
N LEU A 67 -5.42 -5.92 17.91
CA LEU A 67 -5.35 -6.36 19.32
C LEU A 67 -6.52 -5.80 20.13
N LEU A 68 -6.83 -4.50 19.99
CA LEU A 68 -7.96 -3.88 20.67
C LEU A 68 -9.30 -4.39 20.16
N TYR A 69 -9.41 -4.67 18.86
CA TYR A 69 -10.65 -5.17 18.26
C TYR A 69 -10.99 -6.59 18.72
N PHE A 70 -10.00 -7.46 18.82
CA PHE A 70 -10.18 -8.84 19.27
C PHE A 70 -10.13 -9.00 20.81
N ALA A 71 -9.65 -8.00 21.56
CA ALA A 71 -9.50 -8.07 23.03
C ALA A 71 -10.78 -8.46 23.78
N PRO A 72 -11.97 -7.94 23.46
CA PRO A 72 -13.21 -8.32 24.16
C PRO A 72 -13.51 -9.83 24.13
N LEU A 73 -13.19 -10.52 23.02
CA LEU A 73 -13.38 -11.97 22.91
C LEU A 73 -12.56 -12.76 23.93
N TYR A 74 -11.36 -12.30 24.24
CA TYR A 74 -10.50 -12.94 25.22
C TYR A 74 -10.93 -12.61 26.66
N LEU A 75 -11.33 -11.37 26.91
CA LEU A 75 -11.72 -10.90 28.23
C LEU A 75 -13.06 -11.50 28.70
N GLU A 76 -13.96 -11.78 27.77
CA GLU A 76 -15.27 -12.42 28.05
C GLU A 76 -15.18 -13.96 28.12
N GLY A 77 -14.00 -14.54 27.91
CA GLY A 77 -13.78 -15.99 27.98
C GLY A 77 -14.47 -16.77 26.85
N VAL A 78 -14.90 -16.11 25.81
CA VAL A 78 -15.50 -16.75 24.63
C VAL A 78 -14.40 -17.40 23.81
N ALA A 79 -14.21 -18.69 24.02
CA ALA A 79 -13.08 -19.47 23.50
C ALA A 79 -13.17 -19.80 21.99
N ALA A 80 -13.97 -19.11 21.21
CA ALA A 80 -14.09 -19.35 19.78
C ALA A 80 -13.09 -18.49 19.00
N ASN A 81 -11.81 -18.87 19.03
CA ASN A 81 -10.73 -18.17 18.32
C ASN A 81 -10.79 -18.33 16.78
N TRP A 82 -11.79 -19.00 16.24
CA TRP A 82 -11.89 -19.30 14.81
C TRP A 82 -12.05 -18.03 13.95
N HIS A 83 -12.66 -16.98 14.45
CA HIS A 83 -12.77 -15.69 13.78
C HIS A 83 -11.39 -15.07 13.54
N LEU A 84 -10.55 -15.07 14.59
CA LEU A 84 -9.16 -14.60 14.50
C LEU A 84 -8.36 -15.49 13.55
N MET A 85 -8.58 -16.80 13.57
CA MET A 85 -7.88 -17.71 12.64
C MET A 85 -8.25 -17.43 11.18
N ILE A 86 -9.54 -17.21 10.88
CA ILE A 86 -9.99 -16.83 9.53
C ILE A 86 -9.38 -15.49 9.11
N PHE A 87 -9.36 -14.51 10.00
CA PHE A 87 -8.75 -13.21 9.74
C PHE A 87 -7.25 -13.33 9.43
N ILE A 88 -6.48 -14.05 10.26
CA ILE A 88 -5.05 -14.27 10.07
C ILE A 88 -4.80 -15.04 8.76
N LEU A 89 -5.58 -16.10 8.51
CA LEU A 89 -5.47 -16.86 7.26
C LEU A 89 -5.76 -15.97 6.05
N GLY A 90 -6.75 -15.10 6.15
CA GLY A 90 -7.05 -14.10 5.12
C GLY A 90 -5.86 -13.17 4.83
N ILE A 91 -5.20 -12.65 5.87
CA ILE A 91 -3.99 -11.83 5.71
C ILE A 91 -2.87 -12.62 5.04
N ILE A 92 -2.63 -13.87 5.46
CA ILE A 92 -1.60 -14.73 4.87
C ILE A 92 -1.89 -14.95 3.37
N LEU A 93 -3.14 -15.25 3.00
CA LEU A 93 -3.52 -15.46 1.60
C LEU A 93 -3.30 -14.20 0.75
N VAL A 94 -3.66 -13.02 1.27
CA VAL A 94 -3.37 -11.74 0.58
C VAL A 94 -1.87 -11.51 0.45
N ALA A 95 -1.09 -11.80 1.49
CA ALA A 95 0.36 -11.66 1.44
C ALA A 95 0.98 -12.62 0.41
N VAL A 96 0.55 -13.89 0.37
CA VAL A 96 1.01 -14.87 -0.64
C VAL A 96 0.69 -14.39 -2.05
N GLU A 97 -0.52 -13.85 -2.27
CA GLU A 97 -0.92 -13.31 -3.57
C GLU A 97 0.01 -12.18 -4.03
N ILE A 98 0.33 -11.24 -3.13
CA ILE A 98 1.12 -10.05 -3.49
C ILE A 98 2.60 -10.40 -3.68
N PHE A 99 3.16 -11.28 -2.85
CA PHE A 99 4.60 -11.55 -2.84
C PHE A 99 5.04 -12.80 -3.59
N ALA A 100 4.14 -13.79 -3.78
CA ALA A 100 4.50 -15.07 -4.37
C ALA A 100 3.84 -15.34 -5.72
N LEU A 101 2.68 -14.76 -6.01
CA LEU A 101 1.92 -15.04 -7.23
C LEU A 101 1.91 -13.81 -8.16
N PRO A 102 2.28 -13.97 -9.46
CA PRO A 102 2.21 -12.88 -10.41
C PRO A 102 0.75 -12.64 -10.85
N GLY A 103 0.19 -11.50 -10.47
CA GLY A 103 -1.18 -11.11 -10.82
C GLY A 103 -2.17 -11.38 -9.69
N PHE A 104 -3.34 -10.71 -9.72
CA PHE A 104 -4.39 -10.86 -8.71
C PHE A 104 -5.30 -12.03 -9.06
N GLY A 105 -5.24 -13.13 -8.31
CA GLY A 105 -5.95 -14.36 -8.58
C GLY A 105 -6.91 -14.81 -7.46
N VAL A 106 -7.20 -16.08 -7.44
CA VAL A 106 -8.18 -16.71 -6.53
C VAL A 106 -7.75 -16.59 -5.06
N THR A 107 -6.45 -16.71 -4.77
CA THR A 107 -5.89 -16.61 -3.42
C THR A 107 -6.09 -15.22 -2.83
N GLY A 108 -5.92 -14.16 -3.63
CA GLY A 108 -6.18 -12.80 -3.21
C GLY A 108 -7.65 -12.55 -2.88
N VAL A 109 -8.56 -13.03 -3.74
CA VAL A 109 -10.00 -12.95 -3.50
C VAL A 109 -10.41 -13.70 -2.23
N LEU A 110 -9.95 -14.93 -2.06
CA LEU A 110 -10.22 -15.72 -0.84
C LEU A 110 -9.62 -15.05 0.40
N GLY A 111 -8.46 -14.45 0.29
CA GLY A 111 -7.83 -13.68 1.37
C GLY A 111 -8.67 -12.49 1.81
N ILE A 112 -9.17 -11.69 0.86
CA ILE A 112 -10.07 -10.55 1.15
C ILE A 112 -11.37 -11.05 1.80
N ILE A 113 -11.97 -12.10 1.26
CA ILE A 113 -13.18 -12.71 1.85
C ILE A 113 -12.89 -13.16 3.29
N GLY A 114 -11.74 -13.80 3.54
CA GLY A 114 -11.33 -14.23 4.87
C GLY A 114 -11.19 -13.07 5.84
N ILE A 115 -10.52 -11.99 5.45
CA ILE A 115 -10.36 -10.78 6.27
C ILE A 115 -11.74 -10.19 6.62
N VAL A 116 -12.58 -9.96 5.61
CA VAL A 116 -13.92 -9.36 5.80
C VAL A 116 -14.79 -10.25 6.69
N THR A 117 -14.79 -11.56 6.43
CA THR A 117 -15.58 -12.54 7.20
C THR A 117 -15.08 -12.63 8.63
N GLY A 118 -13.76 -12.72 8.86
CA GLY A 118 -13.17 -12.76 10.19
C GLY A 118 -13.53 -11.54 11.03
N LEU A 119 -13.45 -10.34 10.44
CA LEU A 119 -13.85 -9.10 11.12
C LEU A 119 -15.36 -9.04 11.36
N ALA A 120 -16.18 -9.39 10.37
CA ALA A 120 -17.64 -9.34 10.51
C ALA A 120 -18.18 -10.28 11.58
N PHE A 121 -17.68 -11.51 11.65
CA PHE A 121 -18.15 -12.49 12.63
C PHE A 121 -17.82 -12.07 14.06
N VAL A 122 -16.64 -11.49 14.33
CA VAL A 122 -16.33 -10.90 15.64
C VAL A 122 -17.38 -9.85 16.04
N MET A 123 -17.84 -9.06 15.07
CA MET A 123 -18.84 -8.03 15.34
C MET A 123 -20.23 -8.63 15.61
N ILE A 124 -20.59 -9.70 14.90
CA ILE A 124 -21.84 -10.43 15.11
C ILE A 124 -21.87 -11.00 16.53
N ASP A 125 -20.82 -11.69 16.95
CA ASP A 125 -20.73 -12.24 18.31
C ASP A 125 -20.85 -11.15 19.38
N LYS A 126 -20.21 -10.00 19.17
CA LYS A 126 -20.32 -8.84 20.06
C LYS A 126 -21.75 -8.31 20.18
N ILE A 127 -22.51 -8.30 19.08
CA ILE A 127 -23.89 -7.82 19.04
C ILE A 127 -24.83 -8.84 19.68
N VAL A 128 -24.71 -10.12 19.33
CA VAL A 128 -25.55 -11.21 19.84
C VAL A 128 -25.37 -11.37 21.35
N PHE A 129 -24.15 -11.33 21.85
CA PHE A 129 -23.88 -11.40 23.29
C PHE A 129 -24.46 -10.24 24.08
N ARG A 130 -24.61 -9.06 23.49
CA ARG A 130 -25.09 -7.88 24.18
C ARG A 130 -26.60 -7.75 24.22
N PHE A 131 -27.32 -8.20 23.19
CA PHE A 131 -28.74 -8.00 23.02
C PHE A 131 -29.55 -9.30 23.15
N GLY A 132 -28.92 -10.44 23.35
CA GLY A 132 -29.55 -11.76 23.35
C GLY A 132 -30.03 -12.20 21.97
N PRO A 133 -30.50 -13.43 21.81
CA PRO A 133 -31.04 -13.93 20.54
C PRO A 133 -32.42 -13.29 20.27
N SER A 134 -32.42 -12.05 19.81
CA SER A 134 -33.62 -11.43 19.25
C SER A 134 -33.83 -11.99 17.84
N GLY A 135 -35.08 -12.18 17.42
CA GLY A 135 -35.47 -12.84 16.18
C GLY A 135 -35.00 -12.19 14.86
N ASP A 136 -34.12 -11.21 14.92
CA ASP A 136 -33.58 -10.43 13.80
C ASP A 136 -32.14 -10.81 13.41
N GLY A 137 -31.69 -12.03 13.64
CA GLY A 137 -30.32 -12.47 13.40
C GLY A 137 -29.78 -12.14 11.99
N VAL A 138 -30.62 -12.17 10.97
CA VAL A 138 -30.25 -11.78 9.60
C VAL A 138 -29.90 -10.30 9.52
N ARG A 139 -30.66 -9.45 10.20
CA ARG A 139 -30.39 -8.00 10.21
C ARG A 139 -29.05 -7.67 10.88
N GLU A 140 -28.72 -8.37 11.96
CA GLU A 140 -27.45 -8.22 12.67
C GLU A 140 -26.27 -8.64 11.81
N VAL A 141 -26.38 -9.78 11.10
CA VAL A 141 -25.38 -10.24 10.14
C VAL A 141 -25.18 -9.21 9.02
N VAL A 142 -26.27 -8.75 8.40
CA VAL A 142 -26.19 -7.73 7.34
C VAL A 142 -25.58 -6.44 7.85
N ALA A 143 -25.94 -5.99 9.05
CA ALA A 143 -25.37 -4.78 9.64
C ALA A 143 -23.86 -4.91 9.89
N ALA A 144 -23.39 -6.05 10.41
CA ALA A 144 -21.98 -6.30 10.63
C ALA A 144 -21.18 -6.25 9.31
N PHE A 145 -21.63 -6.97 8.29
CA PHE A 145 -20.98 -6.94 6.98
C PHE A 145 -21.04 -5.55 6.33
N ALA A 146 -22.15 -4.81 6.50
CA ALA A 146 -22.26 -3.45 6.00
C ALA A 146 -21.26 -2.49 6.68
N ILE A 147 -21.05 -2.61 7.99
CA ILE A 147 -20.09 -1.79 8.74
C ILE A 147 -18.67 -2.12 8.27
N VAL A 148 -18.32 -3.41 8.13
CA VAL A 148 -16.98 -3.82 7.65
C VAL A 148 -16.75 -3.32 6.22
N ALA A 149 -17.74 -3.49 5.33
CA ALA A 149 -17.63 -3.02 3.94
C ALA A 149 -17.48 -1.48 3.87
N LEU A 150 -18.27 -0.75 4.64
CA LEU A 150 -18.19 0.71 4.71
C LEU A 150 -16.82 1.15 5.26
N ALA A 151 -16.36 0.53 6.34
CA ALA A 151 -15.04 0.79 6.90
C ALA A 151 -13.92 0.51 5.88
N ALA A 152 -14.02 -0.58 5.11
CA ALA A 152 -13.07 -0.93 4.06
C ALA A 152 -13.04 0.12 2.93
N ILE A 153 -14.21 0.56 2.45
CA ILE A 153 -14.32 1.59 1.41
C ILE A 153 -13.72 2.91 1.89
N ILE A 154 -14.08 3.35 3.10
CA ILE A 154 -13.55 4.59 3.68
C ILE A 154 -12.03 4.49 3.86
N SER A 155 -11.54 3.36 4.38
CA SER A 155 -10.10 3.10 4.53
C SER A 155 -9.35 3.16 3.21
N PHE A 156 -9.91 2.55 2.18
CA PHE A 156 -9.32 2.56 0.84
C PHE A 156 -9.20 3.99 0.29
N ILE A 157 -10.29 4.76 0.35
CA ILE A 157 -10.31 6.16 -0.11
C ILE A 157 -9.33 7.01 0.71
N LEU A 158 -9.37 6.86 2.04
CA LEU A 158 -8.50 7.61 2.94
C LEU A 158 -7.02 7.27 2.72
N SER A 159 -6.69 5.99 2.52
CA SER A 159 -5.33 5.54 2.25
C SER A 159 -4.81 6.09 0.93
N LEU A 160 -5.61 6.08 -0.14
CA LEU A 160 -5.25 6.69 -1.42
C LEU A 160 -5.02 8.20 -1.30
N TRP A 161 -5.90 8.89 -0.57
CA TRP A 161 -5.78 10.33 -0.36
C TRP A 161 -4.54 10.67 0.48
N LEU A 162 -4.32 9.92 1.55
CA LEU A 162 -3.19 10.10 2.46
C LEU A 162 -1.85 9.79 1.76
N SER A 163 -1.81 8.71 0.97
CA SER A 163 -0.64 8.35 0.17
C SER A 163 -0.25 9.48 -0.78
N ARG A 164 -1.19 10.01 -1.55
CA ARG A 164 -0.92 11.16 -2.43
C ARG A 164 -0.43 12.39 -1.68
N LYS A 165 -0.93 12.63 -0.46
CA LYS A 165 -0.56 13.79 0.35
C LYS A 165 0.79 13.64 1.04
N LEU A 166 1.13 12.45 1.54
CA LEU A 166 2.37 12.19 2.29
C LEU A 166 3.59 12.00 1.38
N PHE A 167 3.39 11.34 0.21
CA PHE A 167 4.47 11.08 -0.74
C PHE A 167 4.62 12.16 -1.83
N SER A 168 3.95 13.30 -1.68
CA SER A 168 4.23 14.46 -2.54
C SER A 168 5.65 14.98 -2.30
N PRO A 169 6.41 15.34 -3.37
CA PRO A 169 7.86 15.67 -3.29
C PRO A 169 8.24 16.77 -2.28
N ASN A 170 7.28 17.59 -1.86
CA ASN A 170 7.50 18.71 -0.93
C ASN A 170 7.05 18.42 0.51
N ARG A 171 6.87 17.15 0.95
CA ARG A 171 6.34 16.83 2.28
C ARG A 171 7.16 15.77 3.04
N LEU A 172 6.79 15.50 4.32
CA LEU A 172 7.53 14.81 5.38
C LEU A 172 8.17 13.46 4.99
N PHE A 173 7.66 12.77 3.99
CA PHE A 173 8.16 11.48 3.52
C PHE A 173 8.64 11.51 2.05
N GLY A 174 8.74 12.69 1.43
CA GLY A 174 9.24 12.84 0.06
C GLY A 174 10.67 12.30 -0.13
N SER A 175 11.48 12.28 0.94
CA SER A 175 12.83 11.72 0.92
C SER A 175 12.87 10.18 1.03
N LEU A 176 11.76 9.53 1.40
CA LEU A 176 11.63 8.06 1.42
C LEU A 176 11.06 7.50 0.11
N ALA A 177 10.38 8.33 -0.68
CA ALA A 177 10.15 8.00 -2.08
C ALA A 177 11.54 7.99 -2.72
N LEU A 178 11.96 6.82 -3.23
CA LEU A 178 13.17 6.73 -4.05
C LEU A 178 13.10 7.87 -5.08
N GLU A 179 13.78 8.97 -4.81
CA GLU A 179 14.23 9.86 -5.86
C GLU A 179 15.17 9.01 -6.72
N THR A 180 14.60 8.37 -7.74
CA THR A 180 15.36 8.05 -8.92
C THR A 180 15.61 9.39 -9.65
N SER A 181 16.17 10.35 -8.95
CA SER A 181 16.97 11.38 -9.59
C SER A 181 18.18 10.64 -10.11
N VAL A 182 18.08 10.19 -11.35
CA VAL A 182 19.24 9.79 -12.13
C VAL A 182 20.16 11.01 -12.13
N ASN A 183 21.09 10.98 -11.17
CA ASN A 183 22.07 12.04 -11.01
C ASN A 183 22.84 12.08 -12.33
N THR A 184 22.81 13.18 -13.04
CA THR A 184 23.59 13.41 -14.27
C THR A 184 25.07 13.11 -14.08
N ALA A 185 25.56 13.09 -12.82
CA ALA A 185 26.89 12.66 -12.44
C ALA A 185 27.17 11.16 -12.69
N ASP A 186 26.14 10.30 -12.72
CA ASP A 186 26.27 8.84 -12.93
C ASP A 186 26.16 8.41 -14.41
N GLY A 187 26.22 9.34 -15.33
CA GLY A 187 26.38 9.07 -16.77
C GLY A 187 25.09 8.70 -17.52
N PHE A 188 23.92 8.75 -16.89
CA PHE A 188 22.63 8.65 -17.57
C PHE A 188 22.12 10.05 -17.93
N VAL A 189 22.66 10.62 -18.99
CA VAL A 189 22.14 11.85 -19.58
C VAL A 189 21.00 11.47 -20.51
N SER A 190 19.75 11.79 -20.13
CA SER A 190 18.67 11.89 -21.10
C SER A 190 19.00 13.10 -21.98
N PHE A 191 19.59 12.86 -23.13
CA PHE A 191 19.95 13.93 -24.06
C PHE A 191 18.68 14.60 -24.58
N ASP A 192 18.58 15.90 -24.38
CA ASP A 192 17.53 16.71 -24.97
C ASP A 192 17.64 16.61 -26.50
N THR A 193 16.70 15.95 -27.14
CA THR A 193 16.67 15.70 -28.60
C THR A 193 16.84 16.99 -29.39
N LYS A 194 16.37 18.14 -28.84
CA LYS A 194 16.56 19.46 -29.44
C LYS A 194 18.03 19.89 -29.45
N LYS A 195 18.78 19.54 -28.38
CA LYS A 195 20.22 19.85 -28.28
C LYS A 195 21.01 18.98 -29.26
N LEU A 196 20.65 17.70 -29.42
CA LEU A 196 21.27 16.80 -30.38
C LEU A 196 21.05 17.22 -31.84
N ALA A 197 19.84 17.65 -32.17
CA ALA A 197 19.51 18.15 -33.51
C ALA A 197 20.33 19.38 -33.89
N SER A 198 20.69 20.24 -32.93
CA SER A 198 21.54 21.41 -33.17
C SER A 198 23.00 21.08 -33.45
N LEU A 199 23.44 19.86 -33.18
CA LEU A 199 24.81 19.39 -33.43
C LEU A 199 25.01 18.81 -34.82
N VAL A 200 23.95 18.70 -35.62
CA VAL A 200 24.08 18.25 -37.02
C VAL A 200 24.93 19.22 -37.81
N GLY A 201 25.95 18.71 -38.50
CA GLY A 201 26.94 19.50 -39.20
C GLY A 201 28.16 19.90 -38.35
N SER A 202 28.15 19.65 -37.02
CA SER A 202 29.28 19.97 -36.15
C SER A 202 30.41 18.95 -36.30
N ASN A 203 31.65 19.42 -36.08
CA ASN A 203 32.84 18.58 -36.04
C ASN A 203 33.19 18.19 -34.60
N GLY A 204 33.76 16.99 -34.44
CA GLY A 204 34.16 16.45 -33.15
C GLY A 204 35.26 15.39 -33.29
N LYS A 205 35.53 14.65 -32.21
CA LYS A 205 36.46 13.54 -32.19
C LYS A 205 35.84 12.29 -31.61
N ALA A 206 36.15 11.13 -32.16
CA ALA A 206 35.78 9.85 -31.63
C ALA A 206 36.44 9.63 -30.24
N HIS A 207 35.68 9.60 -29.18
CA HIS A 207 36.15 9.34 -27.81
C HIS A 207 36.43 7.87 -27.58
N THR A 208 35.61 7.01 -28.16
CA THR A 208 35.78 5.55 -28.16
C THR A 208 35.84 5.05 -29.61
N VAL A 209 36.22 3.79 -29.81
CA VAL A 209 36.03 3.12 -31.10
C VAL A 209 34.53 2.98 -31.36
N LEU A 210 34.04 3.35 -32.56
CA LEU A 210 32.67 3.14 -32.98
C LEU A 210 32.58 1.88 -33.86
N LYS A 211 31.86 0.82 -33.39
CA LYS A 211 31.62 -0.47 -34.08
C LYS A 211 30.18 -0.97 -33.87
N PRO A 212 29.19 -0.53 -34.56
CA PRO A 212 28.99 0.79 -35.15
C PRO A 212 28.80 1.88 -34.09
N SER A 213 28.37 1.53 -32.85
CA SER A 213 28.08 2.48 -31.77
C SER A 213 29.28 2.77 -30.90
N GLY A 214 29.34 4.00 -30.39
CA GLY A 214 30.38 4.47 -29.48
C GLY A 214 30.05 5.85 -28.92
N LYS A 215 31.09 6.59 -28.51
CA LYS A 215 30.99 7.94 -27.97
C LYS A 215 31.87 8.90 -28.72
N VAL A 216 31.39 10.12 -28.94
CA VAL A 216 32.13 11.22 -29.58
C VAL A 216 32.17 12.44 -28.67
N ILE A 217 33.20 13.27 -28.80
CA ILE A 217 33.31 14.56 -28.11
C ILE A 217 33.04 15.65 -29.13
N ILE A 218 32.07 16.51 -28.82
CA ILE A 218 31.71 17.69 -29.63
C ILE A 218 31.58 18.86 -28.66
N GLY A 219 32.34 19.93 -28.86
CA GLY A 219 32.29 21.13 -28.01
C GLY A 219 32.68 20.91 -26.54
N GLY A 220 33.39 19.81 -26.24
CA GLY A 220 33.78 19.43 -24.87
C GLY A 220 32.85 18.44 -24.17
N ASP A 221 31.66 18.23 -24.69
CA ASP A 221 30.68 17.27 -24.15
C ASP A 221 30.76 15.92 -24.88
N ILE A 222 30.42 14.83 -24.16
CA ILE A 222 30.42 13.47 -24.70
C ILE A 222 29.00 13.08 -25.13
N TYR A 223 28.85 12.62 -26.36
CA TYR A 223 27.58 12.20 -26.93
C TYR A 223 27.63 10.77 -27.45
N PRO A 224 26.54 10.01 -27.38
CA PRO A 224 26.43 8.73 -28.06
C PRO A 224 26.35 8.92 -29.54
N ALA A 225 27.12 8.12 -30.30
CA ALA A 225 27.16 8.22 -31.74
C ALA A 225 27.31 6.84 -32.42
N VAL A 226 26.85 6.77 -33.66
CA VAL A 226 26.90 5.59 -34.51
C VAL A 226 27.68 5.98 -35.77
N ALA A 227 28.62 5.15 -36.14
CA ALA A 227 29.32 5.29 -37.41
C ALA A 227 28.37 4.93 -38.57
N GLU A 228 28.14 5.84 -39.52
CA GLU A 228 27.24 5.60 -40.64
C GLU A 228 27.83 4.60 -41.64
N THR A 229 29.14 4.56 -41.77
CA THR A 229 29.87 3.63 -42.64
C THR A 229 31.09 3.04 -41.93
N GLY A 230 31.19 1.70 -41.92
CA GLY A 230 32.32 0.98 -41.38
C GLY A 230 32.50 1.13 -39.88
N PHE A 231 33.75 1.28 -39.43
CA PHE A 231 34.11 1.57 -38.04
C PHE A 231 35.06 2.76 -37.97
N ILE A 232 34.98 3.53 -36.87
CA ILE A 232 35.82 4.71 -36.67
C ILE A 232 36.69 4.46 -35.44
N THR A 233 38.01 4.65 -35.59
CA THR A 233 38.95 4.45 -34.48
C THR A 233 38.92 5.63 -33.51
N LYS A 234 39.34 5.37 -32.27
CA LYS A 234 39.43 6.41 -31.23
C LYS A 234 40.38 7.53 -31.70
N GLY A 235 39.98 8.78 -31.50
CA GLY A 235 40.74 9.97 -31.82
C GLY A 235 40.56 10.47 -33.24
N THR A 236 39.85 9.75 -34.11
CA THR A 236 39.52 10.19 -35.47
C THR A 236 38.61 11.41 -35.41
N GLU A 237 38.90 12.41 -36.26
CA GLU A 237 37.99 13.55 -36.45
C GLU A 237 36.75 13.10 -37.21
N ILE A 238 35.59 13.56 -36.72
CA ILE A 238 34.31 13.18 -37.23
C ILE A 238 33.41 14.41 -37.52
N THR A 239 32.47 14.24 -38.45
CA THR A 239 31.42 15.20 -38.70
C THR A 239 30.08 14.53 -38.47
N VAL A 240 29.16 15.22 -37.75
CA VAL A 240 27.82 14.75 -37.50
C VAL A 240 26.97 14.94 -38.77
N ARG A 241 26.46 13.84 -39.32
CA ARG A 241 25.62 13.86 -40.53
C ARG A 241 24.13 14.07 -40.21
N ARG A 242 23.65 13.36 -39.21
CA ARG A 242 22.23 13.41 -38.83
C ARG A 242 22.02 12.98 -37.37
N GLU A 243 20.88 13.34 -36.84
CA GLU A 243 20.36 12.84 -35.55
C GLU A 243 19.16 11.96 -35.82
N GLU A 244 19.08 10.80 -35.16
CA GLU A 244 17.92 9.91 -35.25
C GLU A 244 17.78 9.15 -33.95
N GLN A 245 16.58 9.17 -33.37
CA GLN A 245 16.21 8.46 -32.12
C GLN A 245 17.14 8.74 -30.93
N GLY A 246 17.63 9.99 -30.80
CA GLY A 246 18.50 10.38 -29.69
C GLY A 246 19.96 9.96 -29.85
N GLN A 247 20.40 9.56 -31.06
CA GLN A 247 21.75 9.20 -31.39
C GLN A 247 22.27 10.05 -32.55
N LEU A 248 23.55 10.39 -32.51
CA LEU A 248 24.24 11.10 -33.60
C LEU A 248 24.83 10.09 -34.59
N TYR A 249 24.54 10.25 -35.87
CA TYR A 249 25.20 9.52 -36.95
C TYR A 249 26.36 10.32 -37.48
N VAL A 250 27.54 9.69 -37.42
CA VAL A 250 28.80 10.38 -37.73
C VAL A 250 29.60 9.67 -38.83
N VAL A 251 30.33 10.46 -39.58
CA VAL A 251 31.30 10.00 -40.59
C VAL A 251 32.69 10.54 -40.26
N PRO A 252 33.76 9.89 -40.68
CA PRO A 252 35.10 10.49 -40.61
C PRO A 252 35.11 11.83 -41.35
N ALA A 253 35.68 12.86 -40.73
CA ALA A 253 35.85 14.13 -41.41
C ALA A 253 36.78 13.91 -42.62
N ASP A 254 36.33 14.26 -43.82
CA ASP A 254 37.19 14.20 -45.02
C ASP A 254 38.39 15.10 -44.79
N LYS A 255 39.60 14.51 -44.90
CA LYS A 255 40.83 15.29 -44.98
C LYS A 255 40.85 15.97 -46.35
N SER A 256 40.50 17.26 -46.40
CA SER A 256 40.86 18.13 -47.53
C SER A 256 42.37 18.27 -47.63
#